data_1e0d89f850bbd7b60f9dc9bddc15f78a
#
_entry.id   1e0d89f850bbd7b60f9dc9bddc15f78a
#
_cell.length_a   1.000
_cell.length_b   1.000
_cell.length_c   1.000
_cell.angle_alpha   90.00
_cell.angle_beta   90.00
_cell.angle_gamma   90.00
#
_symmetry.space_group_name_H-M   'P 1'
#
loop_
_entity.id
_entity.type
_entity.pdbx_description
1 polymer ?
#
loop_
_entity_poly.entity_id
_entity_poly.type
_entity_poly.pdbx_seq_one_letter_code
_entity_poly.pdbx_strand_id
1 'polypeptide(L)'
;MLDADVIIHFSEGENLGILSQIFDECEYIVLDYVYEEVRRNEVREQLQKQIEWFKNIRLVEFAPTGEMMHDYARVLRERGKGESACLVYCMYNHDVIGSSNLRDIQEFCIEHGIAYLTTCDFLYYAWKRGKMSETEVLMFIEDVKKKGSKLPDIDIRKYVPNTQM
;
A
#
# COMPACT_ATOMS: atom_id res chain seq x y z
N MET A 1 -1.89 -6.69 1.29
CA MET A 1 -1.09 -6.45 0.05
C MET A 1 -0.73 -4.97 -0.03
N LEU A 2 0.54 -4.62 -0.29
CA LEU A 2 1.01 -3.24 -0.43
C LEU A 2 1.41 -2.95 -1.87
N ASP A 3 0.91 -1.84 -2.41
CA ASP A 3 1.32 -1.28 -3.69
C ASP A 3 2.49 -0.29 -3.51
N ALA A 4 3.16 0.04 -4.60
CA ALA A 4 4.38 0.86 -4.60
C ALA A 4 4.18 2.26 -4.01
N ASP A 5 3.04 2.91 -4.25
CA ASP A 5 2.78 4.27 -3.81
C ASP A 5 2.69 4.38 -2.27
N VAL A 6 2.03 3.42 -1.60
CA VAL A 6 1.98 3.38 -0.13
C VAL A 6 3.37 3.17 0.45
N ILE A 7 4.17 2.25 -0.14
CA ILE A 7 5.55 2.00 0.28
C ILE A 7 6.40 3.27 0.13
N ILE A 8 6.28 3.97 -1.01
CA ILE A 8 6.99 5.22 -1.28
C ILE A 8 6.59 6.29 -0.26
N HIS A 9 5.30 6.50 -0.01
CA HIS A 9 4.84 7.48 0.96
C HIS A 9 5.37 7.20 2.37
N PHE A 10 5.28 5.95 2.84
CA PHE A 10 5.79 5.59 4.17
C PHE A 10 7.32 5.66 4.27
N SER A 11 8.04 5.43 3.19
CA SER A 11 9.49 5.65 3.12
C SER A 11 9.83 7.16 3.14
N GLU A 12 9.10 7.96 2.37
CA GLU A 12 9.27 9.42 2.31
C GLU A 12 8.92 10.11 3.64
N GLY A 13 7.91 9.61 4.34
CA GLY A 13 7.56 10.06 5.69
C GLY A 13 8.45 9.47 6.78
N GLU A 14 9.52 8.72 6.44
CA GLU A 14 10.47 8.09 7.38
C GLU A 14 9.82 7.11 8.38
N ASN A 15 8.68 6.53 8.00
CA ASN A 15 7.85 5.71 8.88
C ASN A 15 7.52 4.31 8.29
N LEU A 16 8.34 3.80 7.34
CA LEU A 16 8.08 2.50 6.71
C LEU A 16 8.02 1.33 7.73
N GLY A 17 8.79 1.43 8.82
CA GLY A 17 8.75 0.44 9.90
C GLY A 17 7.47 0.46 10.73
N ILE A 18 6.74 1.60 10.77
CA ILE A 18 5.47 1.70 11.48
C ILE A 18 4.35 1.06 10.66
N LEU A 19 4.41 1.11 9.32
CA LEU A 19 3.38 0.60 8.44
C LEU A 19 2.96 -0.83 8.82
N SER A 20 3.91 -1.72 9.02
CA SER A 20 3.67 -3.13 9.36
C SER A 20 3.19 -3.35 10.82
N GLN A 21 3.17 -2.31 11.64
CA GLN A 21 2.71 -2.37 13.03
C GLN A 21 1.31 -1.79 13.22
N ILE A 22 0.71 -1.23 12.16
CA ILE A 22 -0.62 -0.60 12.25
C ILE A 22 -1.69 -1.66 12.50
N PHE A 23 -1.61 -2.79 11.80
CA PHE A 23 -2.50 -3.94 11.96
C PHE A 23 -1.64 -5.15 12.33
N ASP A 24 -1.41 -5.34 13.64
CA ASP A 24 -0.55 -6.42 14.16
C ASP A 24 -1.12 -7.81 13.83
N GLU A 25 -2.43 -7.90 13.55
CA GLU A 25 -3.15 -9.09 13.16
C GLU A 25 -3.02 -9.46 11.68
N CYS A 26 -2.45 -8.56 10.84
CA CYS A 26 -2.35 -8.75 9.40
C CYS A 26 -0.93 -9.08 8.95
N GLU A 27 -0.81 -9.95 7.95
CA GLU A 27 0.45 -10.13 7.22
C GLU A 27 0.59 -9.05 6.15
N TYR A 28 1.75 -8.39 6.10
CA TYR A 28 2.06 -7.42 5.06
C TYR A 28 2.87 -8.07 3.94
N ILE A 29 2.35 -8.01 2.73
CA ILE A 29 2.99 -8.61 1.55
C ILE A 29 3.20 -7.59 0.45
N VAL A 30 4.29 -7.78 -0.29
CA VAL A 30 4.66 -7.04 -1.50
C VAL A 30 4.94 -8.05 -2.59
N LEU A 31 4.37 -7.85 -3.79
CA LEU A 31 4.67 -8.70 -4.93
C LEU A 31 6.02 -8.31 -5.55
N ASP A 32 6.69 -9.27 -6.16
CA ASP A 32 7.93 -9.07 -6.92
C ASP A 32 7.80 -7.97 -7.98
N TYR A 33 6.69 -7.91 -8.70
CA TYR A 33 6.40 -6.86 -9.67
C TYR A 33 6.37 -5.46 -9.06
N VAL A 34 5.76 -5.31 -7.88
CA VAL A 34 5.75 -4.05 -7.12
C VAL A 34 7.15 -3.70 -6.64
N TYR A 35 7.88 -4.70 -6.12
CA TYR A 35 9.27 -4.52 -5.67
C TYR A 35 10.17 -4.02 -6.81
N GLU A 36 9.99 -4.52 -8.04
CA GLU A 36 10.72 -4.08 -9.22
C GLU A 36 10.38 -2.64 -9.66
N GLU A 37 9.14 -2.19 -9.43
CA GLU A 37 8.69 -0.82 -9.72
C GLU A 37 9.28 0.23 -8.78
N VAL A 38 9.71 -0.16 -7.58
CA VAL A 38 10.38 0.74 -6.63
C VAL A 38 11.80 1.05 -7.11
N ARG A 39 11.94 2.12 -7.92
CA ARG A 39 13.21 2.50 -8.59
C ARG A 39 14.12 3.39 -7.75
N ARG A 40 13.58 4.11 -6.75
CA ARG A 40 14.36 4.98 -5.88
C ARG A 40 15.21 4.13 -4.93
N ASN A 41 16.52 4.24 -5.01
CA ASN A 41 17.45 3.43 -4.23
C ASN A 41 17.17 3.50 -2.72
N GLU A 42 16.93 4.69 -2.19
CA GLU A 42 16.64 4.90 -0.75
C GLU A 42 15.37 4.15 -0.30
N VAL A 43 14.31 4.21 -1.09
CA VAL A 43 13.05 3.49 -0.79
C VAL A 43 13.26 1.99 -0.87
N ARG A 44 14.00 1.54 -1.90
CA ARG A 44 14.30 0.13 -2.12
C ARG A 44 15.14 -0.47 -1.00
N GLU A 45 16.17 0.27 -0.53
CA GLU A 45 16.98 -0.15 0.61
C GLU A 45 16.16 -0.26 1.90
N GLN A 46 15.28 0.71 2.16
CA GLN A 46 14.38 0.65 3.31
C GLN A 46 13.44 -0.54 3.22
N LEU A 47 12.81 -0.77 2.05
CA LEU A 47 11.92 -1.92 1.83
C LEU A 47 12.67 -3.24 1.99
N GLN A 48 13.88 -3.35 1.44
CA GLN A 48 14.71 -4.54 1.59
C GLN A 48 15.03 -4.84 3.06
N LYS A 49 15.31 -3.81 3.88
CA LYS A 49 15.50 -3.99 5.33
C LYS A 49 14.24 -4.54 6.01
N GLN A 50 13.04 -4.08 5.61
CA GLN A 50 11.77 -4.60 6.14
C GLN A 50 11.56 -6.08 5.78
N ILE A 51 11.99 -6.49 4.58
CA ILE A 51 11.84 -7.86 4.09
C ILE A 51 12.89 -8.79 4.71
N GLU A 52 14.16 -8.42 4.65
CA GLU A 52 15.26 -9.35 4.96
C GLU A 52 15.66 -9.36 6.44
N TRP A 53 15.68 -8.19 7.09
CA TRP A 53 16.18 -8.03 8.45
C TRP A 53 15.07 -8.05 9.49
N PHE A 54 14.07 -7.19 9.31
CA PHE A 54 12.95 -7.11 10.26
C PHE A 54 11.89 -8.19 10.02
N LYS A 55 11.80 -8.72 8.80
CA LYS A 55 10.87 -9.79 8.39
C LYS A 55 9.40 -9.47 8.68
N ASN A 56 9.03 -8.21 8.63
CA ASN A 56 7.69 -7.72 8.89
C ASN A 56 6.92 -7.38 7.61
N ILE A 57 7.57 -7.48 6.44
CA ILE A 57 6.96 -7.47 5.11
C ILE A 57 7.48 -8.68 4.34
N ARG A 58 6.58 -9.47 3.76
CA ARG A 58 6.94 -10.64 2.97
C ARG A 58 6.93 -10.32 1.47
N LEU A 59 8.01 -10.66 0.78
CA LEU A 59 8.07 -10.63 -0.68
C LEU A 59 7.44 -11.92 -1.22
N VAL A 60 6.51 -11.78 -2.17
CA VAL A 60 5.78 -12.89 -2.80
C VAL A 60 5.96 -12.83 -4.30
N GLU A 61 6.35 -13.94 -4.92
CA GLU A 61 6.39 -14.09 -6.37
C GLU A 61 4.95 -14.16 -6.91
N PHE A 62 4.63 -13.31 -7.89
CA PHE A 62 3.36 -13.35 -8.59
C PHE A 62 3.47 -14.22 -9.83
N ALA A 63 3.06 -15.47 -9.71
CA ALA A 63 3.09 -16.47 -10.79
C ALA A 63 1.66 -16.93 -11.15
N PRO A 64 0.83 -16.09 -11.81
CA PRO A 64 -0.54 -16.44 -12.11
C PRO A 64 -0.65 -17.57 -13.13
N THR A 65 -1.62 -18.47 -12.94
CA THR A 65 -1.91 -19.59 -13.85
C THR A 65 -3.41 -19.68 -14.13
N GLY A 66 -3.78 -20.35 -15.24
CA GLY A 66 -5.19 -20.57 -15.55
C GLY A 66 -5.99 -19.29 -15.70
N GLU A 67 -7.15 -19.20 -15.03
CA GLU A 67 -8.04 -18.04 -15.08
C GLU A 67 -7.38 -16.77 -14.52
N MET A 68 -6.59 -16.89 -13.46
CA MET A 68 -5.86 -15.78 -12.88
C MET A 68 -4.91 -15.10 -13.91
N MET A 69 -4.27 -15.88 -14.79
CA MET A 69 -3.43 -15.35 -15.87
C MET A 69 -4.27 -14.58 -16.89
N HIS A 70 -5.47 -15.07 -17.24
CA HIS A 70 -6.37 -14.38 -18.17
C HIS A 70 -6.88 -13.06 -17.58
N ASP A 71 -7.24 -13.05 -16.30
CA ASP A 71 -7.67 -11.84 -15.61
C ASP A 71 -6.52 -10.83 -15.50
N TYR A 72 -5.32 -11.28 -15.14
CA TYR A 72 -4.14 -10.42 -15.14
C TYR A 72 -3.87 -9.80 -16.51
N ALA A 73 -3.92 -10.59 -17.59
CA ALA A 73 -3.72 -10.08 -18.94
C ALA A 73 -4.81 -9.06 -19.36
N ARG A 74 -6.05 -9.19 -18.84
CA ARG A 74 -7.13 -8.24 -19.06
C ARG A 74 -6.88 -6.92 -18.32
N VAL A 75 -6.55 -6.98 -17.03
CA VAL A 75 -6.34 -5.80 -16.17
C VAL A 75 -5.10 -5.02 -16.63
N LEU A 76 -4.06 -5.72 -17.07
CA LEU A 76 -2.80 -5.14 -17.55
C LEU A 76 -2.96 -4.24 -18.79
N ARG A 77 -4.05 -4.35 -19.54
CA ARG A 77 -4.30 -3.50 -20.74
C ARG A 77 -4.50 -2.03 -20.39
N GLU A 78 -4.95 -1.74 -19.18
CA GLU A 78 -5.36 -0.41 -18.75
C GLU A 78 -4.51 0.13 -17.58
N ARG A 79 -3.69 -0.72 -16.96
CA ARG A 79 -2.96 -0.41 -15.72
C ARG A 79 -1.51 -0.86 -15.76
N GLY A 80 -0.72 -0.37 -14.81
CA GLY A 80 0.67 -0.79 -14.63
C GLY A 80 0.80 -2.27 -14.19
N LYS A 81 1.99 -2.84 -14.37
CA LYS A 81 2.24 -4.27 -14.06
C LYS A 81 2.02 -4.58 -12.57
N GLY A 82 2.61 -3.80 -11.68
CA GLY A 82 2.52 -4.01 -10.24
C GLY A 82 1.10 -3.84 -9.73
N GLU A 83 0.43 -2.74 -10.12
CA GLU A 83 -0.96 -2.49 -9.75
C GLU A 83 -1.91 -3.61 -10.24
N SER A 84 -1.77 -4.03 -11.51
CA SER A 84 -2.55 -5.14 -12.06
C SER A 84 -2.33 -6.45 -11.30
N ALA A 85 -1.08 -6.73 -10.93
CA ALA A 85 -0.74 -7.90 -10.14
C ALA A 85 -1.37 -7.84 -8.75
N CYS A 86 -1.30 -6.68 -8.07
CA CYS A 86 -1.93 -6.47 -6.75
C CYS A 86 -3.45 -6.68 -6.80
N LEU A 87 -4.13 -6.07 -7.77
CA LEU A 87 -5.59 -6.18 -7.91
C LEU A 87 -6.02 -7.63 -8.13
N VAL A 88 -5.39 -8.32 -9.07
CA VAL A 88 -5.72 -9.70 -9.39
C VAL A 88 -5.34 -10.64 -8.23
N TYR A 89 -4.20 -10.43 -7.60
CA TYR A 89 -3.83 -11.21 -6.42
C TYR A 89 -4.87 -11.05 -5.30
N CYS A 90 -5.26 -9.81 -4.97
CA CYS A 90 -6.27 -9.57 -3.93
C CYS A 90 -7.64 -10.17 -4.27
N MET A 91 -8.05 -10.12 -5.54
CA MET A 91 -9.30 -10.73 -5.99
C MET A 91 -9.33 -12.24 -5.75
N TYR A 92 -8.24 -12.95 -6.04
CA TYR A 92 -8.18 -14.41 -5.88
C TYR A 92 -7.90 -14.87 -4.44
N ASN A 93 -7.24 -14.04 -3.63
CA ASN A 93 -6.89 -14.38 -2.26
C ASN A 93 -7.80 -13.73 -1.21
N HIS A 94 -8.78 -12.92 -1.63
CA HIS A 94 -9.67 -12.16 -0.74
C HIS A 94 -8.88 -11.24 0.22
N ASP A 95 -7.81 -10.66 -0.27
CA ASP A 95 -6.93 -9.77 0.47
C ASP A 95 -7.37 -8.30 0.39
N VAL A 96 -6.85 -7.48 1.33
CA VAL A 96 -6.98 -6.03 1.31
C VAL A 96 -5.82 -5.44 0.52
N ILE A 97 -6.09 -4.51 -0.40
CA ILE A 97 -5.05 -3.76 -1.11
C ILE A 97 -4.77 -2.42 -0.44
N GLY A 98 -3.50 -2.15 -0.16
CA GLY A 98 -2.99 -0.83 0.23
C GLY A 98 -2.48 -0.09 -0.99
N SER A 99 -3.26 0.85 -1.53
CA SER A 99 -2.87 1.71 -2.65
C SER A 99 -3.58 3.06 -2.56
N SER A 100 -2.88 4.15 -2.84
CA SER A 100 -3.40 5.52 -2.87
C SER A 100 -3.82 5.98 -4.25
N ASN A 101 -3.62 5.16 -5.28
CA ASN A 101 -4.02 5.45 -6.66
C ASN A 101 -5.51 5.13 -6.90
N LEU A 102 -6.38 5.82 -6.15
CA LEU A 102 -7.83 5.58 -6.17
C LEU A 102 -8.44 5.61 -7.58
N ARG A 103 -7.90 6.46 -8.46
CA ARG A 103 -8.38 6.57 -9.84
C ARG A 103 -8.34 5.24 -10.58
N ASP A 104 -7.31 4.46 -10.33
CA ASP A 104 -7.05 3.25 -11.09
C ASP A 104 -7.56 1.98 -10.37
N ILE A 105 -7.69 2.02 -9.02
CA ILE A 105 -8.10 0.83 -8.25
C ILE A 105 -9.55 0.82 -7.80
N GLN A 106 -10.17 2.00 -7.54
CA GLN A 106 -11.43 2.09 -6.82
C GLN A 106 -12.59 1.35 -7.51
N GLU A 107 -12.76 1.58 -8.82
CA GLU A 107 -13.84 0.94 -9.59
C GLU A 107 -13.69 -0.58 -9.57
N PHE A 108 -12.48 -1.08 -9.81
CA PHE A 108 -12.19 -2.51 -9.80
C PHE A 108 -12.42 -3.13 -8.42
N CYS A 109 -11.98 -2.46 -7.35
CA CYS A 109 -12.18 -2.94 -5.98
C CYS A 109 -13.67 -3.05 -5.62
N ILE A 110 -14.48 -2.04 -6.01
CA ILE A 110 -15.93 -2.06 -5.78
C ILE A 110 -16.58 -3.21 -6.56
N GLU A 111 -16.26 -3.36 -7.84
CA GLU A 111 -16.81 -4.40 -8.72
C GLU A 111 -16.52 -5.82 -8.21
N HIS A 112 -15.31 -6.04 -7.70
CA HIS A 112 -14.86 -7.36 -7.24
C HIS A 112 -14.93 -7.56 -5.72
N GLY A 113 -15.49 -6.60 -4.97
CA GLY A 113 -15.64 -6.70 -3.51
C GLY A 113 -14.30 -6.73 -2.77
N ILE A 114 -13.26 -6.08 -3.31
CA ILE A 114 -11.93 -6.00 -2.70
C ILE A 114 -11.90 -4.80 -1.74
N ALA A 115 -11.56 -5.03 -0.49
CA ALA A 115 -11.31 -3.96 0.46
C ALA A 115 -10.00 -3.23 0.12
N TYR A 116 -9.98 -1.89 0.27
CA TYR A 116 -8.78 -1.12 0.00
C TYR A 116 -8.51 -0.07 1.08
N LEU A 117 -7.23 0.24 1.28
CA LEU A 117 -6.74 1.25 2.20
C LEU A 117 -5.77 2.18 1.46
N THR A 118 -6.00 3.48 1.57
CA THR A 118 -5.06 4.51 1.09
C THR A 118 -4.01 4.83 2.15
N THR A 119 -2.98 5.59 1.79
CA THR A 119 -2.02 6.13 2.77
C THR A 119 -2.73 6.90 3.89
N CYS A 120 -3.78 7.66 3.55
CA CYS A 120 -4.56 8.40 4.57
C CYS A 120 -5.33 7.46 5.51
N ASP A 121 -5.83 6.32 5.01
CA ASP A 121 -6.46 5.31 5.86
C ASP A 121 -5.44 4.70 6.83
N PHE A 122 -4.25 4.35 6.33
CA PHE A 122 -3.15 3.86 7.19
C PHE A 122 -2.76 4.88 8.26
N LEU A 123 -2.64 6.17 7.91
CA LEU A 123 -2.36 7.23 8.88
C LEU A 123 -3.46 7.37 9.93
N TYR A 124 -4.72 7.29 9.51
CA TYR A 124 -5.86 7.30 10.43
C TYR A 124 -5.79 6.14 11.43
N TYR A 125 -5.53 4.93 10.95
CA TYR A 125 -5.42 3.77 11.83
C TYR A 125 -4.16 3.81 12.69
N ALA A 126 -3.04 4.33 12.19
CA ALA A 126 -1.83 4.55 12.98
C ALA A 126 -2.11 5.50 14.16
N TRP A 127 -2.80 6.60 13.91
CA TRP A 127 -3.24 7.54 14.96
C TRP A 127 -4.24 6.89 15.92
N LYS A 128 -5.28 6.26 15.41
CA LYS A 128 -6.36 5.67 16.23
C LYS A 128 -5.86 4.54 17.12
N ARG A 129 -4.88 3.77 16.67
CA ARG A 129 -4.25 2.67 17.42
C ARG A 129 -3.05 3.12 18.26
N GLY A 130 -2.78 4.43 18.33
CA GLY A 130 -1.71 5.00 19.16
C GLY A 130 -0.29 4.71 18.67
N LYS A 131 -0.12 4.31 17.40
CA LYS A 131 1.18 4.09 16.76
C LYS A 131 1.81 5.41 16.29
N MET A 132 0.99 6.43 16.04
CA MET A 132 1.39 7.80 15.70
C MET A 132 0.52 8.80 16.46
N SER A 133 1.11 9.91 16.89
CA SER A 133 0.38 11.09 17.38
C SER A 133 -0.16 11.91 16.20
N GLU A 134 -1.11 12.81 16.47
CA GLU A 134 -1.63 13.74 15.45
C GLU A 134 -0.51 14.61 14.83
N THR A 135 0.44 15.06 15.66
CA THR A 135 1.57 15.85 15.19
C THR A 135 2.46 15.05 14.24
N GLU A 136 2.73 13.79 14.55
CA GLU A 136 3.52 12.91 13.67
C GLU A 136 2.81 12.64 12.34
N VAL A 137 1.47 12.50 12.34
CA VAL A 137 0.69 12.38 11.10
C VAL A 137 0.82 13.64 10.24
N LEU A 138 0.72 14.83 10.84
CA LEU A 138 0.88 16.09 10.10
C LEU A 138 2.30 16.24 9.54
N MET A 139 3.32 15.93 10.32
CA MET A 139 4.72 15.94 9.87
C MET A 139 4.95 14.95 8.72
N PHE A 140 4.39 13.75 8.83
CA PHE A 140 4.45 12.74 7.76
C PHE A 140 3.91 13.30 6.44
N ILE A 141 2.71 13.91 6.45
CA ILE A 141 2.08 14.47 5.25
C ILE A 141 2.95 15.57 4.64
N GLU A 142 3.51 16.45 5.48
CA GLU A 142 4.41 17.50 5.03
C GLU A 142 5.69 16.94 4.40
N ASP A 143 6.31 15.94 5.01
CA ASP A 143 7.58 15.36 4.53
C ASP A 143 7.39 14.61 3.21
N VAL A 144 6.29 13.85 3.07
CA VAL A 144 5.91 13.22 1.79
C VAL A 144 5.76 14.26 0.68
N LYS A 145 5.08 15.38 0.97
CA LYS A 145 4.90 16.47 0.00
C LYS A 145 6.21 17.17 -0.34
N LYS A 146 7.09 17.43 0.64
CA LYS A 146 8.42 18.02 0.42
C LYS A 146 9.29 17.15 -0.48
N LYS A 147 9.15 15.82 -0.40
CA LYS A 147 9.88 14.86 -1.27
C LYS A 147 9.25 14.68 -2.66
N GLY A 148 8.14 15.39 -2.94
CA GLY A 148 7.52 15.53 -4.25
C GLY A 148 6.35 14.58 -4.53
N SER A 149 5.98 13.73 -3.59
CA SER A 149 4.79 12.89 -3.70
C SER A 149 3.51 13.68 -3.37
N LYS A 150 2.39 13.23 -3.95
CA LYS A 150 1.08 13.87 -3.75
C LYS A 150 0.33 13.15 -2.65
N LEU A 151 0.05 13.85 -1.56
CA LEU A 151 -0.80 13.37 -0.48
C LEU A 151 -1.76 14.49 -0.09
N PRO A 152 -3.08 14.23 0.08
CA PRO A 152 -4.02 15.26 0.49
C PRO A 152 -3.78 15.70 1.94
N ASP A 153 -4.13 16.93 2.26
CA ASP A 153 -4.25 17.39 3.64
C ASP A 153 -5.51 16.79 4.24
N ILE A 154 -5.40 16.21 5.41
CA ILE A 154 -6.51 15.62 6.13
C ILE A 154 -6.58 16.17 7.57
N ASP A 155 -7.78 16.38 8.06
CA ASP A 155 -8.05 16.51 9.49
C ASP A 155 -8.27 15.10 10.03
N ILE A 156 -7.25 14.54 10.67
CA ILE A 156 -7.25 13.12 11.09
C ILE A 156 -8.39 12.81 12.06
N ARG A 157 -8.86 13.81 12.82
CA ARG A 157 -9.97 13.66 13.78
C ARG A 157 -11.34 13.53 13.10
N LYS A 158 -11.46 14.04 11.87
CA LYS A 158 -12.69 14.01 11.07
C LYS A 158 -12.61 13.05 9.90
N TYR A 159 -11.44 12.46 9.70
CA TYR A 159 -11.22 11.55 8.59
C TYR A 159 -12.09 10.29 8.72
N VAL A 160 -12.71 9.91 7.61
CA VAL A 160 -13.51 8.68 7.52
C VAL A 160 -12.78 7.72 6.59
N PRO A 161 -12.30 6.58 7.09
CA PRO A 161 -11.56 5.63 6.27
C PRO A 161 -12.44 4.94 5.23
N ASN A 162 -11.84 4.58 4.08
CA ASN A 162 -12.52 3.90 2.99
C ASN A 162 -12.98 2.48 3.37
N THR A 163 -12.21 1.81 4.21
CA THR A 163 -12.52 0.47 4.72
C THR A 163 -12.47 0.47 6.25
N GLN A 164 -13.44 -0.17 6.88
CA GLN A 164 -13.43 -0.40 8.33
C GLN A 164 -12.60 -1.65 8.64
N MET A 165 -11.55 -1.48 9.46
CA MET A 165 -10.61 -2.52 9.90
C MET A 165 -10.71 -2.73 11.41
#